data_f52a046a8c31e82d7f35bdd16087a000
#
_entry.id   f52a046a8c31e82d7f35bdd16087a000
#
_cell.length_a   1.000
_cell.length_b   1.000
_cell.length_c   1.000
_cell.angle_alpha   90.00
_cell.angle_beta   90.00
_cell.angle_gamma   90.00
#
_symmetry.space_group_name_H-M   'P 1'
#
loop_
_entity.id
_entity.type
_entity.pdbx_description
1 polymer ?
#
loop_
_entity_poly.entity_id
_entity_poly.type
_entity_poly.pdbx_seq_one_letter_code
_entity_poly.pdbx_strand_id
1 'polypeptide(L)'
;MAYETVTGYCWPQSATAGDEVALHLSSAGGRPVQVEVARVGAERDVVWHDEVPADDHPLPHDAWRDGCDWPAAVTVPIEPSWRSGYYEVQLDIDVDGKRRRSHAFFVVRPRTGAPTARILLALATDTWHAYNETGGGNLYTGRTQVSLQRPLAPGLLFKPPGPGRRVTVVHAPDRQMVTHVGYLTLNHLTPWAGSAGWPDWEHPFLAWAEREGYAVDVVTNADLEDHPALLAGDPTADDHTGYRLLLSVGHDEYWSSPMRDTVEDFIARGGNVAFFSGNTSFWQVRFEDHTPEGPAATMVGYKGQLKRDPVYGTDRVGELTSMWSDHLIGRPENHMTGVSFARGGYHRIGKVVSNGAGGYTVHRPEHWIFEGTGIGYGDLLGAGSTVVGYECDGCDFTYVDGRPEPTGIDGTPATFQILGTAPAAHFTHETATRPPAPGEPSELEGVASRVFGSRDPEHVERVRYGHAVLGTWTSEAGGTVVTSGSTDWAHGLAGHDDQIIRITRNVLDRLGAPPA
;
A
#
# COMPACT_ATOMS: atom_id res chain seq x y z
N MET A 1 -27.64 17.90 -7.16
CA MET A 1 -26.93 19.04 -7.74
C MET A 1 -25.60 18.50 -8.21
N ALA A 2 -25.29 18.57 -9.48
CA ALA A 2 -23.94 18.29 -9.95
C ALA A 2 -23.02 19.34 -9.32
N TYR A 3 -22.04 18.91 -8.53
CA TYR A 3 -21.01 19.81 -8.07
C TYR A 3 -20.21 20.24 -9.30
N GLU A 4 -20.20 21.54 -9.58
CA GLU A 4 -19.29 22.09 -10.57
C GLU A 4 -17.86 21.86 -10.08
N THR A 5 -17.18 20.90 -10.68
CA THR A 5 -15.87 20.43 -10.24
C THR A 5 -14.89 20.42 -11.41
N VAL A 6 -13.63 20.37 -11.09
CA VAL A 6 -12.57 19.95 -11.99
C VAL A 6 -12.09 18.58 -11.55
N THR A 7 -11.74 17.71 -12.49
CA THR A 7 -11.14 16.41 -12.21
C THR A 7 -10.23 15.98 -13.34
N GLY A 8 -9.32 15.06 -13.08
CA GLY A 8 -8.39 14.58 -14.09
C GLY A 8 -7.56 13.39 -13.63
N TYR A 9 -6.82 12.82 -14.55
CA TYR A 9 -5.84 11.76 -14.29
C TYR A 9 -4.66 11.89 -15.25
N CYS A 10 -3.52 11.37 -14.84
CA CYS A 10 -2.31 11.29 -15.65
C CYS A 10 -2.16 9.90 -16.26
N TRP A 11 -1.65 9.85 -17.50
CA TRP A 11 -1.30 8.59 -18.14
C TRP A 11 -0.09 8.74 -19.07
N PRO A 12 0.94 7.86 -19.02
CA PRO A 12 1.11 6.84 -17.97
C PRO A 12 1.25 7.44 -16.57
N GLN A 13 1.04 6.62 -15.53
CA GLN A 13 1.19 7.06 -14.13
C GLN A 13 2.65 7.05 -13.65
N SER A 14 3.56 6.47 -14.43
CA SER A 14 4.99 6.43 -14.16
C SER A 14 5.77 6.73 -15.44
N ALA A 15 6.75 7.62 -15.33
CA ALA A 15 7.59 8.06 -16.45
C ALA A 15 9.01 8.35 -15.98
N THR A 16 9.98 8.43 -16.91
CA THR A 16 11.34 8.82 -16.59
C THR A 16 11.68 10.22 -17.10
N ALA A 17 12.75 10.80 -16.62
CA ALA A 17 13.27 12.08 -17.13
C ALA A 17 13.50 12.00 -18.65
N GLY A 18 12.92 12.96 -19.39
CA GLY A 18 12.93 13.04 -20.86
C GLY A 18 11.70 12.40 -21.51
N ASP A 19 10.83 11.73 -20.77
CA ASP A 19 9.53 11.28 -21.24
C ASP A 19 8.47 12.40 -21.08
N GLU A 20 7.24 12.08 -21.43
CA GLU A 20 6.08 12.95 -21.30
C GLU A 20 4.93 12.21 -20.60
N VAL A 21 4.12 12.96 -19.84
CA VAL A 21 2.90 12.44 -19.20
C VAL A 21 1.70 13.22 -19.72
N ALA A 22 0.73 12.52 -20.28
CA ALA A 22 -0.52 13.15 -20.70
C ALA A 22 -1.43 13.40 -19.49
N LEU A 23 -1.99 14.60 -19.40
CA LEU A 23 -2.97 14.99 -18.39
C LEU A 23 -4.35 15.07 -19.07
N HIS A 24 -5.25 14.22 -18.64
CA HIS A 24 -6.63 14.13 -19.09
C HIS A 24 -7.53 14.86 -18.11
N LEU A 25 -8.27 15.86 -18.58
CA LEU A 25 -9.05 16.78 -17.73
C LEU A 25 -10.52 16.80 -18.11
N SER A 26 -11.37 17.00 -17.11
CA SER A 26 -12.73 17.47 -17.28
C SER A 26 -12.96 18.67 -16.37
N SER A 27 -13.46 19.76 -16.93
CA SER A 27 -13.74 21.00 -16.24
C SER A 27 -15.18 21.41 -16.42
N ALA A 28 -15.95 21.54 -15.34
CA ALA A 28 -17.36 21.90 -15.39
C ALA A 28 -17.58 23.20 -16.16
N GLY A 29 -18.42 23.12 -17.22
CA GLY A 29 -18.73 24.23 -18.12
C GLY A 29 -17.58 24.65 -19.03
N GLY A 30 -16.57 23.80 -19.25
CA GLY A 30 -15.45 24.08 -20.16
C GLY A 30 -14.55 25.23 -19.70
N ARG A 31 -14.38 25.40 -18.39
CA ARG A 31 -13.52 26.46 -17.82
C ARG A 31 -12.05 26.08 -17.95
N PRO A 32 -11.15 27.05 -18.24
CA PRO A 32 -9.71 26.78 -18.18
C PRO A 32 -9.31 26.38 -16.77
N VAL A 33 -8.35 25.46 -16.69
CA VAL A 33 -7.84 24.89 -15.44
C VAL A 33 -6.46 25.45 -15.14
N GLN A 34 -6.26 25.99 -13.96
CA GLN A 34 -4.93 26.27 -13.44
C GLN A 34 -4.35 24.94 -12.98
N VAL A 35 -3.31 24.50 -13.66
CA VAL A 35 -2.61 23.27 -13.35
C VAL A 35 -1.26 23.59 -12.72
N GLU A 36 -0.95 22.95 -11.61
CA GLU A 36 0.33 23.07 -10.95
C GLU A 36 0.87 21.65 -10.67
N VAL A 37 2.09 21.37 -11.11
CA VAL A 37 2.79 20.12 -10.84
C VAL A 37 3.88 20.38 -9.81
N ALA A 38 3.85 19.63 -8.73
CA ALA A 38 4.83 19.72 -7.67
C ALA A 38 5.35 18.35 -7.24
N ARG A 39 6.68 18.22 -7.07
CA ARG A 39 7.25 17.08 -6.36
C ARG A 39 6.93 17.22 -4.87
N VAL A 40 6.41 16.14 -4.27
CA VAL A 40 6.03 16.14 -2.86
C VAL A 40 6.81 15.07 -2.10
N GLY A 41 7.67 15.53 -1.20
CA GLY A 41 8.43 14.73 -0.25
C GLY A 41 8.44 15.45 1.09
N ALA A 42 9.64 15.75 1.64
CA ALA A 42 9.79 16.60 2.82
C ALA A 42 9.24 18.01 2.58
N GLU A 43 9.48 18.51 1.40
CA GLU A 43 9.00 19.80 0.89
C GLU A 43 8.11 19.57 -0.33
N ARG A 44 7.33 20.59 -0.69
CA ARG A 44 6.53 20.64 -1.90
C ARG A 44 7.18 21.59 -2.89
N ASP A 45 7.83 21.05 -3.90
CA ASP A 45 8.59 21.79 -4.90
C ASP A 45 7.80 21.90 -6.20
N VAL A 46 7.30 23.10 -6.52
CA VAL A 46 6.58 23.36 -7.79
C VAL A 46 7.59 23.35 -8.94
N VAL A 47 7.38 22.48 -9.91
CA VAL A 47 8.27 22.28 -11.04
C VAL A 47 7.69 22.72 -12.38
N TRP A 48 6.33 22.78 -12.48
CA TRP A 48 5.63 23.19 -13.68
C TRP A 48 4.26 23.77 -13.34
N HIS A 49 3.80 24.77 -14.10
CA HIS A 49 2.44 25.31 -14.00
C HIS A 49 2.01 25.89 -15.36
N ASP A 50 0.71 25.81 -15.65
CA ASP A 50 0.10 26.42 -16.82
C ASP A 50 -1.40 26.62 -16.63
N GLU A 51 -2.00 27.47 -17.47
CA GLU A 51 -3.46 27.57 -17.65
C GLU A 51 -3.86 26.71 -18.85
N VAL A 52 -4.53 25.59 -18.59
CA VAL A 52 -4.86 24.58 -19.60
C VAL A 52 -6.33 24.70 -20.01
N PRO A 53 -6.64 24.91 -21.29
CA PRO A 53 -8.00 24.75 -21.80
C PRO A 53 -8.50 23.32 -21.52
N ALA A 54 -9.73 23.21 -21.03
CA ALA A 54 -10.33 21.90 -20.76
C ALA A 54 -11.81 21.92 -21.11
N ASP A 55 -12.29 20.84 -21.69
CA ASP A 55 -13.71 20.64 -21.97
C ASP A 55 -14.44 20.03 -20.77
N ASP A 56 -15.76 20.10 -20.80
CA ASP A 56 -16.63 19.43 -19.83
C ASP A 56 -16.94 18.01 -20.31
N HIS A 57 -16.12 17.06 -19.91
CA HIS A 57 -16.32 15.66 -20.27
C HIS A 57 -17.15 14.96 -19.19
N PRO A 58 -18.24 14.28 -19.54
CA PRO A 58 -18.98 13.49 -18.57
C PRO A 58 -18.11 12.35 -18.03
N LEU A 59 -18.23 12.05 -16.73
CA LEU A 59 -17.65 10.84 -16.18
C LEU A 59 -18.48 9.65 -16.64
N PRO A 60 -17.91 8.70 -17.43
CA PRO A 60 -18.65 7.53 -17.89
C PRO A 60 -19.12 6.69 -16.70
N HIS A 61 -20.33 6.14 -16.79
CA HIS A 61 -20.90 5.29 -15.74
C HIS A 61 -20.04 4.03 -15.49
N ASP A 62 -19.41 3.50 -16.53
CA ASP A 62 -18.56 2.32 -16.47
C ASP A 62 -17.05 2.65 -16.48
N ALA A 63 -16.68 3.89 -16.15
CA ALA A 63 -15.27 4.29 -16.08
C ALA A 63 -14.45 3.45 -15.08
N TRP A 64 -15.10 2.80 -14.11
CA TRP A 64 -14.45 1.83 -13.24
C TRP A 64 -13.85 0.65 -14.01
N ARG A 65 -14.44 0.27 -15.18
CA ARG A 65 -14.01 -0.85 -16.02
C ARG A 65 -13.22 -0.37 -17.25
N ASP A 66 -13.76 0.60 -17.97
CA ASP A 66 -13.31 0.97 -19.31
C ASP A 66 -12.40 2.22 -19.31
N GLY A 67 -12.24 2.86 -18.15
CA GLY A 67 -11.57 4.17 -18.08
C GLY A 67 -12.47 5.31 -18.54
N CYS A 68 -11.90 6.51 -18.60
CA CYS A 68 -12.64 7.70 -19.00
C CYS A 68 -12.55 7.99 -20.51
N ASP A 69 -11.51 7.52 -21.17
CA ASP A 69 -11.23 7.77 -22.60
C ASP A 69 -11.32 9.28 -22.97
N TRP A 70 -10.97 10.15 -22.02
CA TRP A 70 -10.90 11.58 -22.27
C TRP A 70 -9.66 11.91 -23.10
N PRO A 71 -9.73 12.86 -24.04
CA PRO A 71 -8.54 13.31 -24.74
C PRO A 71 -7.53 13.94 -23.77
N ALA A 72 -6.24 13.87 -24.11
CA ALA A 72 -5.22 14.62 -23.38
C ALA A 72 -5.48 16.13 -23.56
N ALA A 73 -5.66 16.83 -22.46
CA ALA A 73 -5.79 18.29 -22.46
C ALA A 73 -4.43 18.99 -22.63
N VAL A 74 -3.41 18.40 -22.04
CA VAL A 74 -2.02 18.85 -22.13
C VAL A 74 -1.08 17.67 -21.91
N THR A 75 0.12 17.76 -22.47
CA THR A 75 1.23 16.85 -22.21
C THR A 75 2.29 17.58 -21.39
N VAL A 76 2.65 17.04 -20.25
CA VAL A 76 3.64 17.58 -19.32
C VAL A 76 4.99 16.93 -19.62
N PRO A 77 6.01 17.69 -20.08
CA PRO A 77 7.34 17.14 -20.30
C PRO A 77 8.05 16.93 -18.95
N ILE A 78 8.70 15.78 -18.81
CA ILE A 78 9.50 15.47 -17.63
C ILE A 78 10.93 15.96 -17.86
N GLU A 79 11.27 17.10 -17.31
CA GLU A 79 12.59 17.70 -17.48
C GLU A 79 13.70 16.82 -16.89
N PRO A 80 14.91 16.81 -17.49
CA PRO A 80 16.05 16.04 -16.97
C PRO A 80 16.46 16.38 -15.53
N SER A 81 16.10 17.55 -15.05
CA SER A 81 16.37 18.03 -13.69
C SER A 81 15.38 17.50 -12.64
N TRP A 82 14.28 16.90 -13.08
CA TRP A 82 13.28 16.41 -12.13
C TRP A 82 13.78 15.13 -11.47
N ARG A 83 13.80 15.17 -10.14
CA ARG A 83 14.24 14.03 -9.33
C ARG A 83 13.18 12.96 -9.27
N SER A 84 13.59 11.72 -9.04
CA SER A 84 12.64 10.64 -8.69
C SER A 84 11.73 11.06 -7.52
N GLY A 85 10.46 10.69 -7.60
CA GLY A 85 9.48 11.03 -6.56
C GLY A 85 8.04 10.95 -7.00
N TYR A 86 7.16 11.20 -6.05
CA TYR A 86 5.75 11.42 -6.26
C TYR A 86 5.51 12.87 -6.69
N TYR A 87 4.75 13.04 -7.78
CA TYR A 87 4.37 14.35 -8.31
C TYR A 87 2.87 14.54 -8.19
N GLU A 88 2.49 15.50 -7.35
CA GLU A 88 1.12 15.97 -7.22
C GLU A 88 0.79 16.89 -8.40
N VAL A 89 -0.34 16.64 -9.05
CA VAL A 89 -0.92 17.53 -10.04
C VAL A 89 -2.16 18.17 -9.44
N GLN A 90 -2.04 19.43 -9.04
CA GLN A 90 -3.13 20.22 -8.48
C GLN A 90 -3.92 20.89 -9.60
N LEU A 91 -5.23 20.75 -9.55
CA LEU A 91 -6.18 21.25 -10.57
C LEU A 91 -7.13 22.24 -9.91
N ASP A 92 -7.10 23.49 -10.34
CA ASP A 92 -7.94 24.57 -9.79
C ASP A 92 -8.80 25.21 -10.87
N ILE A 93 -10.08 25.42 -10.58
CA ILE A 93 -10.97 26.30 -11.35
C ILE A 93 -11.65 27.32 -10.44
N ASP A 94 -12.04 28.45 -10.99
CA ASP A 94 -12.94 29.41 -10.31
C ASP A 94 -14.38 29.19 -10.75
N VAL A 95 -15.26 29.04 -9.78
CA VAL A 95 -16.70 28.95 -9.99
C VAL A 95 -17.37 30.02 -9.13
N ASP A 96 -17.83 31.09 -9.75
CA ASP A 96 -18.48 32.21 -9.07
C ASP A 96 -17.66 32.80 -7.90
N GLY A 97 -16.35 33.00 -8.12
CA GLY A 97 -15.42 33.51 -7.13
C GLY A 97 -15.01 32.50 -6.05
N LYS A 98 -15.35 31.24 -6.24
CA LYS A 98 -14.96 30.14 -5.33
C LYS A 98 -14.02 29.17 -6.03
N ARG A 99 -12.83 29.03 -5.48
CA ARG A 99 -11.88 28.03 -5.95
C ARG A 99 -12.41 26.62 -5.71
N ARG A 100 -12.42 25.79 -6.77
CA ARG A 100 -12.66 24.37 -6.71
C ARG A 100 -11.37 23.65 -7.06
N ARG A 101 -10.98 22.69 -6.23
CA ARG A 101 -9.70 22.00 -6.33
C ARG A 101 -9.90 20.50 -6.39
N SER A 102 -9.13 19.84 -7.24
CA SER A 102 -8.89 18.40 -7.20
C SER A 102 -7.42 18.09 -7.45
N HIS A 103 -7.07 16.81 -7.45
CA HIS A 103 -5.70 16.34 -7.59
C HIS A 103 -5.64 15.15 -8.53
N ALA A 104 -4.57 15.08 -9.32
CA ALA A 104 -4.08 13.91 -10.01
C ALA A 104 -2.63 13.66 -9.56
N PHE A 105 -2.01 12.60 -10.06
CA PHE A 105 -0.62 12.30 -9.74
C PHE A 105 0.07 11.57 -10.88
N PHE A 106 1.38 11.58 -10.86
CA PHE A 106 2.26 10.63 -11.53
C PHE A 106 3.55 10.47 -10.73
N VAL A 107 4.33 9.47 -11.10
CA VAL A 107 5.63 9.19 -10.49
C VAL A 107 6.73 9.46 -11.53
N VAL A 108 7.76 10.19 -11.14
CA VAL A 108 8.99 10.22 -11.91
C VAL A 108 9.91 9.14 -11.34
N ARG A 109 10.03 8.04 -12.08
CA ARG A 109 10.89 6.93 -11.69
C ARG A 109 12.31 7.10 -12.25
N PRO A 110 13.32 6.47 -11.64
CA PRO A 110 14.65 6.41 -12.20
C PRO A 110 14.65 5.65 -13.52
N ARG A 111 15.62 5.96 -14.38
CA ARG A 111 15.88 5.12 -15.55
C ARG A 111 16.44 3.77 -15.12
N THR A 112 16.02 2.72 -15.79
CA THR A 112 16.54 1.37 -15.57
C THR A 112 18.07 1.36 -15.66
N GLY A 113 18.73 0.78 -14.67
CA GLY A 113 20.19 0.73 -14.57
C GLY A 113 20.86 2.05 -14.21
N ALA A 114 20.09 3.08 -13.84
CA ALA A 114 20.62 4.39 -13.42
C ALA A 114 19.91 4.88 -12.14
N PRO A 115 20.01 4.14 -11.02
CA PRO A 115 19.45 4.57 -9.75
C PRO A 115 20.10 5.87 -9.28
N THR A 116 19.32 6.74 -8.65
CA THR A 116 19.83 7.99 -8.05
C THR A 116 19.99 7.86 -6.53
N ALA A 117 19.52 6.76 -5.97
CA ALA A 117 19.61 6.39 -4.56
C ALA A 117 19.93 4.90 -4.39
N ARG A 118 20.23 4.48 -3.16
CA ARG A 118 20.40 3.06 -2.81
C ARG A 118 19.11 2.45 -2.25
N ILE A 119 18.12 3.27 -1.98
CA ILE A 119 16.82 2.92 -1.41
C ILE A 119 15.75 3.21 -2.47
N LEU A 120 14.90 2.23 -2.73
CA LEU A 120 13.75 2.33 -3.63
C LEU A 120 12.46 2.19 -2.80
N LEU A 121 11.52 3.12 -2.97
CA LEU A 121 10.18 3.03 -2.40
C LEU A 121 9.18 2.71 -3.51
N ALA A 122 8.50 1.57 -3.40
CA ALA A 122 7.34 1.26 -4.23
C ALA A 122 6.07 1.79 -3.55
N LEU A 123 5.34 2.66 -4.27
CA LEU A 123 4.05 3.18 -3.79
C LEU A 123 2.94 2.16 -4.04
N ALA A 124 2.05 1.99 -3.09
CA ALA A 124 0.94 1.05 -3.15
C ALA A 124 -0.21 1.53 -4.08
N THR A 125 0.16 1.98 -5.29
CA THR A 125 -0.78 2.58 -6.27
C THR A 125 -1.88 1.61 -6.68
N ASP A 126 -1.59 0.32 -6.74
CA ASP A 126 -2.56 -0.71 -7.09
C ASP A 126 -3.65 -0.81 -6.02
N THR A 127 -3.26 -0.70 -4.76
CA THR A 127 -4.21 -0.59 -3.64
C THR A 127 -5.06 0.68 -3.77
N TRP A 128 -4.47 1.83 -4.16
CA TRP A 128 -5.28 3.06 -4.37
C TRP A 128 -6.33 2.85 -5.45
N HIS A 129 -5.98 2.20 -6.57
CA HIS A 129 -6.92 1.89 -7.65
C HIS A 129 -7.98 0.85 -7.26
N ALA A 130 -7.60 -0.15 -6.45
CA ALA A 130 -8.52 -1.15 -5.93
C ALA A 130 -9.64 -0.55 -5.06
N TYR A 131 -9.34 0.52 -4.32
CA TYR A 131 -10.29 1.26 -3.47
C TYR A 131 -10.95 2.45 -4.17
N ASN A 132 -10.52 2.83 -5.36
CA ASN A 132 -11.07 3.96 -6.10
C ASN A 132 -12.49 3.66 -6.59
N GLU A 133 -13.48 4.42 -6.14
CA GLU A 133 -14.89 4.26 -6.54
C GLU A 133 -15.34 5.17 -7.69
N THR A 134 -14.45 6.01 -8.21
CA THR A 134 -14.78 6.91 -9.33
C THR A 134 -15.27 6.13 -10.54
N GLY A 135 -16.36 6.58 -11.15
CA GLY A 135 -16.96 5.90 -12.30
C GLY A 135 -17.84 4.70 -11.93
N GLY A 136 -18.30 4.57 -10.67
CA GLY A 136 -19.40 3.69 -10.29
C GLY A 136 -19.00 2.35 -9.68
N GLY A 137 -17.75 2.18 -9.24
CA GLY A 137 -17.38 0.99 -8.48
C GLY A 137 -15.89 0.75 -8.30
N ASN A 138 -15.57 -0.18 -7.40
CA ASN A 138 -14.23 -0.63 -7.08
C ASN A 138 -14.23 -2.13 -6.72
N LEU A 139 -13.06 -2.70 -6.37
CA LEU A 139 -12.95 -4.13 -6.05
C LEU A 139 -13.65 -4.54 -4.74
N TYR A 140 -14.19 -3.59 -3.97
CA TYR A 140 -14.99 -3.84 -2.75
C TYR A 140 -16.50 -3.65 -2.96
N THR A 141 -16.90 -3.17 -4.15
CA THR A 141 -18.32 -3.00 -4.51
C THR A 141 -18.81 -4.06 -5.48
N GLY A 142 -18.18 -5.24 -5.48
CA GLY A 142 -18.55 -6.38 -6.32
C GLY A 142 -18.00 -6.34 -7.74
N ARG A 143 -17.06 -5.45 -8.03
CA ARG A 143 -16.36 -5.41 -9.32
C ARG A 143 -15.22 -6.43 -9.31
N THR A 144 -14.85 -6.92 -10.50
CA THR A 144 -13.81 -7.93 -10.71
C THR A 144 -12.62 -7.40 -11.51
N GLN A 145 -12.66 -6.14 -11.88
CA GLN A 145 -11.58 -5.39 -12.52
C GLN A 145 -11.74 -3.91 -12.24
N VAL A 146 -10.68 -3.15 -12.43
CA VAL A 146 -10.69 -1.69 -12.38
C VAL A 146 -9.74 -1.12 -13.44
N SER A 147 -10.17 -0.05 -14.12
CA SER A 147 -9.29 0.71 -15.00
C SER A 147 -8.40 1.65 -14.21
N LEU A 148 -7.14 1.79 -14.63
CA LEU A 148 -6.19 2.75 -14.10
C LEU A 148 -6.32 4.14 -14.78
N GLN A 149 -7.00 4.22 -15.93
CA GLN A 149 -7.19 5.44 -16.71
C GLN A 149 -8.45 6.22 -16.30
N ARG A 150 -8.50 6.61 -15.03
CA ARG A 150 -9.59 7.38 -14.45
C ARG A 150 -9.13 8.21 -13.25
N PRO A 151 -9.82 9.33 -12.92
CA PRO A 151 -9.51 10.11 -11.73
C PRO A 151 -9.60 9.27 -10.45
N LEU A 152 -8.72 9.52 -9.50
CA LEU A 152 -8.84 8.96 -8.16
C LEU A 152 -9.87 9.72 -7.33
N ALA A 153 -10.61 9.00 -6.51
CA ALA A 153 -11.66 9.56 -5.66
C ALA A 153 -11.07 10.53 -4.62
N PRO A 154 -11.81 11.58 -4.24
CA PRO A 154 -11.35 12.56 -3.25
C PRO A 154 -10.91 11.90 -1.93
N GLY A 155 -9.73 12.25 -1.46
CA GLY A 155 -9.14 11.72 -0.24
C GLY A 155 -8.05 10.67 -0.45
N LEU A 156 -7.91 10.10 -1.66
CA LEU A 156 -6.83 9.14 -1.95
C LEU A 156 -5.49 9.83 -2.23
N LEU A 157 -5.49 11.04 -2.80
CA LEU A 157 -4.27 11.79 -3.09
C LEU A 157 -4.02 12.96 -2.13
N PHE A 158 -5.07 13.55 -1.60
CA PHE A 158 -4.99 14.70 -0.70
C PHE A 158 -6.10 14.62 0.35
N LYS A 159 -5.74 14.96 1.58
CA LYS A 159 -6.68 15.13 2.70
C LYS A 159 -6.43 16.47 3.40
N PRO A 160 -7.48 17.28 3.62
CA PRO A 160 -7.35 18.47 4.44
C PRO A 160 -6.97 18.10 5.89
N PRO A 161 -6.29 19.00 6.63
CA PRO A 161 -6.00 18.76 8.04
C PRO A 161 -7.27 18.53 8.85
N GLY A 162 -7.23 17.55 9.76
CA GLY A 162 -8.36 17.27 10.65
C GLY A 162 -8.19 16.00 11.47
N PRO A 163 -9.03 15.81 12.49
CA PRO A 163 -8.91 14.67 13.41
C PRO A 163 -9.20 13.30 12.77
N GLY A 164 -9.92 13.26 11.65
CA GLY A 164 -10.21 12.05 10.90
C GLY A 164 -9.20 11.71 9.81
N ARG A 165 -8.10 12.43 9.73
CA ARG A 165 -7.05 12.20 8.72
C ARG A 165 -6.34 10.86 8.92
N ARG A 166 -6.14 10.46 10.17
CA ARG A 166 -5.63 9.12 10.53
C ARG A 166 -6.84 8.20 10.60
N VAL A 167 -6.95 7.41 9.63
CA VAL A 167 -8.13 6.73 9.25
C VAL A 167 -8.60 5.63 10.11
N THR A 168 -7.78 4.98 10.72
CA THR A 168 -8.04 3.58 11.00
C THR A 168 -8.01 3.30 12.46
N VAL A 169 -7.67 4.29 13.24
CA VAL A 169 -7.49 4.09 14.65
C VAL A 169 -8.72 4.53 15.40
N VAL A 170 -9.57 3.59 15.70
CA VAL A 170 -10.71 3.77 16.60
C VAL A 170 -10.19 3.60 18.03
N HIS A 171 -9.69 4.67 18.62
CA HIS A 171 -9.22 4.64 20.02
C HIS A 171 -10.35 4.66 21.05
N ALA A 172 -11.45 5.31 20.72
CA ALA A 172 -12.63 5.33 21.55
C ALA A 172 -13.81 4.96 20.66
N PRO A 173 -14.51 3.86 20.94
CA PRO A 173 -15.43 3.24 20.02
C PRO A 173 -16.41 4.20 19.36
N ASP A 174 -17.03 5.06 20.12
CA ASP A 174 -18.15 5.84 19.59
C ASP A 174 -17.77 7.23 19.08
N ARG A 175 -16.81 7.88 19.70
CA ARG A 175 -16.48 9.29 19.38
C ARG A 175 -15.57 9.42 18.15
N GLN A 176 -14.65 8.53 17.96
CA GLN A 176 -13.72 8.62 16.82
C GLN A 176 -14.34 8.15 15.51
N MET A 177 -15.17 7.10 15.54
CA MET A 177 -15.96 6.73 14.36
C MET A 177 -16.87 7.88 13.91
N VAL A 178 -17.57 8.53 14.83
CA VAL A 178 -18.41 9.68 14.53
C VAL A 178 -17.56 10.86 14.01
N THR A 179 -16.44 11.13 14.63
CA THR A 179 -15.51 12.18 14.19
C THR A 179 -14.95 11.88 12.80
N HIS A 180 -14.60 10.62 12.55
CA HIS A 180 -14.08 10.20 11.25
C HIS A 180 -15.14 10.31 10.14
N VAL A 181 -16.33 9.78 10.33
CA VAL A 181 -17.45 9.91 9.37
C VAL A 181 -17.79 11.39 9.15
N GLY A 182 -17.84 12.19 10.21
CA GLY A 182 -18.05 13.63 10.11
C GLY A 182 -16.97 14.33 9.29
N TYR A 183 -15.70 13.99 9.50
CA TYR A 183 -14.59 14.52 8.73
C TYR A 183 -14.70 14.17 7.24
N LEU A 184 -14.96 12.91 6.90
CA LEU A 184 -15.14 12.48 5.51
C LEU A 184 -16.30 13.21 4.84
N THR A 185 -17.45 13.29 5.51
CA THR A 185 -18.64 13.94 4.98
C THR A 185 -18.44 15.45 4.78
N LEU A 186 -17.86 16.13 5.77
CA LEU A 186 -17.62 17.58 5.69
C LEU A 186 -16.62 17.97 4.61
N ASN A 187 -15.68 17.10 4.30
CA ASN A 187 -14.66 17.34 3.29
C ASN A 187 -14.98 16.67 1.95
N HIS A 188 -16.16 16.06 1.81
CA HIS A 188 -16.60 15.35 0.59
C HIS A 188 -15.61 14.28 0.12
N LEU A 189 -14.98 13.57 1.08
CA LEU A 189 -14.04 12.51 0.79
C LEU A 189 -14.78 11.19 0.59
N THR A 190 -14.16 10.28 -0.19
CA THR A 190 -14.66 8.92 -0.34
C THR A 190 -14.66 8.19 1.02
N PRO A 191 -15.60 7.28 1.29
CA PRO A 191 -15.56 6.44 2.48
C PRO A 191 -14.33 5.52 2.52
N TRP A 192 -13.68 5.30 1.38
CA TRP A 192 -12.46 4.49 1.25
C TRP A 192 -11.18 5.27 1.52
N ALA A 193 -11.26 6.59 1.66
CA ALA A 193 -10.10 7.46 1.91
C ALA A 193 -9.29 7.08 3.14
N GLY A 194 -9.79 6.15 3.89
CA GLY A 194 -9.16 5.61 5.05
C GLY A 194 -8.46 4.31 4.90
N SER A 195 -8.69 3.64 3.82
CA SER A 195 -8.12 2.33 3.56
C SER A 195 -7.03 2.36 2.51
N ALA A 196 -6.84 3.49 1.81
CA ALA A 196 -5.82 3.63 0.79
C ALA A 196 -5.48 5.10 0.54
N GLY A 197 -4.30 5.34 -0.04
CA GLY A 197 -3.92 6.65 -0.57
C GLY A 197 -2.66 7.24 0.04
N TRP A 198 -2.00 8.04 -0.77
CA TRP A 198 -0.76 8.74 -0.49
C TRP A 198 -0.67 9.44 0.87
N PRO A 199 -1.71 10.17 1.36
CA PRO A 199 -1.59 10.96 2.58
C PRO A 199 -1.50 10.16 3.88
N ASP A 200 -1.85 8.86 3.86
CA ASP A 200 -1.99 8.10 5.09
C ASP A 200 -0.67 7.54 5.60
N TRP A 201 0.16 7.01 4.72
CA TRP A 201 1.35 6.25 5.11
C TRP A 201 2.59 6.61 4.31
N GLU A 202 2.52 6.58 2.96
CA GLU A 202 3.72 6.74 2.12
C GLU A 202 4.27 8.15 2.19
N HIS A 203 3.41 9.18 2.14
CA HIS A 203 3.86 10.57 2.29
C HIS A 203 4.48 10.84 3.66
N PRO A 204 3.86 10.49 4.80
CA PRO A 204 4.48 10.65 6.11
C PRO A 204 5.86 9.96 6.22
N PHE A 205 6.00 8.76 5.64
CA PHE A 205 7.26 8.03 5.63
C PHE A 205 8.31 8.73 4.77
N LEU A 206 8.00 9.02 3.50
CA LEU A 206 8.93 9.65 2.58
C LEU A 206 9.37 11.03 3.07
N ALA A 207 8.42 11.83 3.54
CA ALA A 207 8.70 13.14 4.10
C ALA A 207 9.61 13.09 5.34
N TRP A 208 9.44 12.06 6.18
CA TRP A 208 10.35 11.82 7.29
C TRP A 208 11.73 11.40 6.78
N ALA A 209 11.82 10.42 5.89
CA ALA A 209 13.08 9.91 5.38
C ALA A 209 13.93 11.02 4.71
N GLU A 210 13.31 11.86 3.89
CA GLU A 210 14.01 12.98 3.26
C GLU A 210 14.47 14.04 4.28
N ARG A 211 13.67 14.35 5.31
CA ARG A 211 14.10 15.26 6.40
C ARG A 211 15.27 14.72 7.20
N GLU A 212 15.37 13.40 7.32
CA GLU A 212 16.52 12.72 7.94
C GLU A 212 17.74 12.64 7.01
N GLY A 213 17.61 13.08 5.75
CA GLY A 213 18.70 13.11 4.76
C GLY A 213 18.85 11.83 3.94
N TYR A 214 17.92 10.89 4.02
CA TYR A 214 17.94 9.70 3.17
C TYR A 214 17.56 10.04 1.73
N ALA A 215 18.37 9.60 0.79
CA ALA A 215 18.03 9.62 -0.63
C ALA A 215 17.15 8.40 -0.94
N VAL A 216 15.98 8.64 -1.50
CA VAL A 216 15.00 7.60 -1.85
C VAL A 216 14.49 7.83 -3.26
N ASP A 217 14.65 6.83 -4.12
CA ASP A 217 13.98 6.76 -5.41
C ASP A 217 12.56 6.20 -5.24
N VAL A 218 11.64 6.60 -6.10
CA VAL A 218 10.22 6.24 -5.99
C VAL A 218 9.73 5.62 -7.30
N VAL A 219 8.94 4.56 -7.19
CA VAL A 219 8.25 3.87 -8.29
C VAL A 219 6.81 3.55 -7.88
N THR A 220 5.96 3.19 -8.85
CA THR A 220 4.65 2.58 -8.58
C THR A 220 4.79 1.08 -8.33
N ASN A 221 3.79 0.42 -7.75
CA ASN A 221 3.78 -1.05 -7.70
C ASN A 221 3.89 -1.65 -9.12
N ALA A 222 3.11 -1.15 -10.07
CA ALA A 222 3.10 -1.64 -11.44
C ALA A 222 4.48 -1.58 -12.12
N ASP A 223 5.34 -0.62 -11.75
CA ASP A 223 6.72 -0.56 -12.26
C ASP A 223 7.54 -1.83 -11.91
N LEU A 224 7.20 -2.54 -10.84
CA LEU A 224 7.88 -3.80 -10.48
C LEU A 224 7.54 -4.93 -11.48
N GLU A 225 6.37 -4.88 -12.13
CA GLU A 225 6.00 -5.77 -13.24
C GLU A 225 6.53 -5.24 -14.57
N ASP A 226 6.23 -3.97 -14.90
CA ASP A 226 6.53 -3.38 -16.21
C ASP A 226 8.04 -3.16 -16.42
N HIS A 227 8.78 -2.95 -15.32
CA HIS A 227 10.21 -2.62 -15.34
C HIS A 227 11.04 -3.47 -14.35
N PRO A 228 11.00 -4.82 -14.40
CA PRO A 228 11.70 -5.68 -13.44
C PRO A 228 13.22 -5.44 -13.42
N ALA A 229 13.76 -4.93 -14.50
CA ALA A 229 15.17 -4.56 -14.60
C ALA A 229 15.59 -3.37 -13.69
N LEU A 230 14.65 -2.66 -13.07
CA LEU A 230 14.95 -1.68 -12.02
C LEU A 230 15.70 -2.32 -10.85
N LEU A 231 15.33 -3.54 -10.48
CA LEU A 231 15.96 -4.30 -9.39
C LEU A 231 17.04 -5.29 -9.89
N ALA A 232 17.40 -5.30 -11.18
CA ALA A 232 18.35 -6.26 -11.73
C ALA A 232 19.83 -6.01 -11.37
N GLY A 233 20.19 -4.81 -10.91
CA GLY A 233 21.53 -4.46 -10.45
C GLY A 233 21.99 -5.38 -9.30
N ASP A 234 23.31 -5.47 -9.08
CA ASP A 234 23.88 -6.22 -7.96
C ASP A 234 23.60 -5.46 -6.64
N PRO A 235 22.73 -5.99 -5.75
CA PRO A 235 22.39 -5.32 -4.50
C PRO A 235 23.55 -5.32 -3.49
N THR A 236 24.55 -6.17 -3.67
CA THR A 236 25.70 -6.32 -2.77
C THR A 236 26.87 -5.46 -3.18
N ALA A 237 26.88 -4.93 -4.42
CA ALA A 237 27.96 -4.12 -4.93
C ALA A 237 28.02 -2.74 -4.27
N ASP A 238 29.23 -2.26 -4.01
CA ASP A 238 29.47 -0.92 -3.45
C ASP A 238 29.57 0.17 -4.54
N ASP A 239 29.43 -0.20 -5.81
CA ASP A 239 29.61 0.70 -6.97
C ASP A 239 28.40 1.59 -7.29
N HIS A 240 27.36 1.54 -6.48
CA HIS A 240 26.11 2.28 -6.66
C HIS A 240 25.35 1.97 -7.96
N THR A 241 25.55 0.83 -8.57
CA THR A 241 24.87 0.42 -9.82
C THR A 241 23.50 -0.22 -9.60
N GLY A 242 23.14 -0.56 -8.35
CA GLY A 242 21.87 -1.19 -7.99
C GLY A 242 21.32 -0.68 -6.67
N TYR A 243 20.05 -0.97 -6.43
CA TYR A 243 19.44 -0.74 -5.12
C TYR A 243 19.94 -1.78 -4.11
N ARG A 244 20.02 -1.38 -2.85
CA ARG A 244 20.29 -2.27 -1.72
C ARG A 244 19.03 -2.60 -0.92
N LEU A 245 18.09 -1.67 -0.87
CA LEU A 245 16.87 -1.78 -0.08
C LEU A 245 15.66 -1.36 -0.90
N LEU A 246 14.66 -2.25 -0.96
CA LEU A 246 13.32 -1.94 -1.41
C LEU A 246 12.43 -1.68 -0.19
N LEU A 247 11.61 -0.65 -0.25
CA LEU A 247 10.61 -0.30 0.76
C LEU A 247 9.20 -0.48 0.21
N SER A 248 8.32 -1.09 1.00
CA SER A 248 6.87 -1.06 0.90
C SER A 248 6.33 -0.44 2.19
N VAL A 249 5.41 0.52 2.09
CA VAL A 249 4.94 1.31 3.24
C VAL A 249 3.42 1.41 3.25
N GLY A 250 2.82 1.23 4.41
CA GLY A 250 1.39 1.45 4.61
C GLY A 250 0.53 0.27 4.22
N HIS A 251 -0.48 0.46 3.40
CA HIS A 251 -1.41 -0.56 2.98
C HIS A 251 -1.09 -1.00 1.53
N ASP A 252 -0.40 -2.12 1.37
CA ASP A 252 0.14 -2.59 0.09
C ASP A 252 -0.42 -3.99 -0.29
N GLU A 253 -1.71 -4.03 -0.57
CA GLU A 253 -2.56 -5.22 -0.57
C GLU A 253 -2.56 -6.00 -1.91
N TYR A 254 -2.38 -5.31 -3.05
CA TYR A 254 -2.61 -5.87 -4.39
C TYR A 254 -1.32 -6.05 -5.17
N TRP A 255 -0.93 -7.30 -5.41
CA TRP A 255 0.31 -7.65 -6.09
C TRP A 255 0.07 -8.67 -7.21
N SER A 256 0.71 -8.48 -8.36
CA SER A 256 0.73 -9.48 -9.42
C SER A 256 1.83 -10.52 -9.22
N SER A 257 1.76 -11.63 -9.96
CA SER A 257 2.83 -12.64 -9.93
C SER A 257 4.17 -12.11 -10.42
N PRO A 258 4.24 -11.35 -11.55
CA PRO A 258 5.51 -10.76 -11.99
C PRO A 258 6.12 -9.77 -10.98
N MET A 259 5.31 -8.98 -10.27
CA MET A 259 5.80 -8.11 -9.18
C MET A 259 6.47 -8.92 -8.08
N ARG A 260 5.82 -9.99 -7.62
CA ARG A 260 6.41 -10.89 -6.61
C ARG A 260 7.67 -11.58 -7.10
N ASP A 261 7.68 -12.06 -8.34
CA ASP A 261 8.85 -12.68 -8.93
C ASP A 261 10.04 -11.71 -8.92
N THR A 262 9.81 -10.45 -9.30
CA THR A 262 10.83 -9.40 -9.29
C THR A 262 11.41 -9.16 -7.89
N VAL A 263 10.57 -9.11 -6.87
CA VAL A 263 11.01 -8.85 -5.49
C VAL A 263 11.64 -10.08 -4.84
N GLU A 264 11.07 -11.26 -5.04
CA GLU A 264 11.63 -12.52 -4.53
C GLU A 264 12.99 -12.80 -5.17
N ASP A 265 13.17 -12.56 -6.48
CA ASP A 265 14.46 -12.64 -7.16
C ASP A 265 15.48 -11.63 -6.63
N PHE A 266 15.06 -10.41 -6.30
CA PHE A 266 15.92 -9.42 -5.66
C PHE A 266 16.42 -9.90 -4.30
N ILE A 267 15.53 -10.43 -3.44
CA ILE A 267 15.89 -11.01 -2.14
C ILE A 267 16.85 -12.21 -2.32
N ALA A 268 16.55 -13.07 -3.29
CA ALA A 268 17.38 -14.26 -3.57
C ALA A 268 18.81 -13.93 -4.03
N ARG A 269 19.02 -12.73 -4.59
CA ARG A 269 20.35 -12.22 -4.99
C ARG A 269 21.05 -11.41 -3.91
N GLY A 270 20.50 -11.34 -2.69
CA GLY A 270 21.08 -10.62 -1.56
C GLY A 270 20.54 -9.19 -1.37
N GLY A 271 19.49 -8.80 -2.11
CA GLY A 271 18.77 -7.54 -1.91
C GLY A 271 17.98 -7.53 -0.61
N ASN A 272 17.87 -6.38 0.01
CA ASN A 272 17.12 -6.22 1.25
C ASN A 272 15.72 -5.64 0.98
N VAL A 273 14.73 -6.04 1.78
CA VAL A 273 13.39 -5.48 1.70
C VAL A 273 12.89 -5.12 3.10
N ALA A 274 12.28 -3.96 3.23
CA ALA A 274 11.58 -3.58 4.46
C ALA A 274 10.09 -3.31 4.14
N PHE A 275 9.24 -4.20 4.61
CA PHE A 275 7.79 -4.07 4.61
C PHE A 275 7.36 -3.33 5.87
N PHE A 276 7.38 -1.99 5.82
CA PHE A 276 6.73 -1.13 6.80
C PHE A 276 5.25 -0.98 6.47
N SER A 277 4.64 -2.08 6.10
CA SER A 277 3.28 -2.22 5.59
C SER A 277 2.52 -3.33 6.29
N GLY A 278 1.23 -3.39 6.06
CA GLY A 278 0.35 -4.45 6.53
C GLY A 278 -0.68 -4.80 5.47
N ASN A 279 -1.28 -5.97 5.61
CA ASN A 279 -2.06 -6.64 4.58
C ASN A 279 -1.27 -6.75 3.26
N THR A 280 0.03 -6.96 3.42
CA THR A 280 1.02 -6.86 2.36
C THR A 280 0.91 -8.02 1.39
N SER A 281 0.78 -7.71 0.08
CA SER A 281 0.69 -8.75 -0.95
C SER A 281 -0.41 -9.78 -0.67
N PHE A 282 -1.60 -9.32 -0.22
CA PHE A 282 -2.68 -10.23 0.17
C PHE A 282 -3.46 -10.78 -1.02
N TRP A 283 -3.86 -9.88 -1.95
CA TRP A 283 -4.57 -10.29 -3.17
C TRP A 283 -3.63 -10.42 -4.35
N GLN A 284 -3.63 -11.61 -5.00
CA GLN A 284 -3.09 -11.74 -6.33
C GLN A 284 -4.00 -11.03 -7.32
N VAL A 285 -3.42 -10.20 -8.17
CA VAL A 285 -4.09 -9.54 -9.29
C VAL A 285 -3.38 -9.88 -10.60
N ARG A 286 -4.03 -9.59 -11.73
CA ARG A 286 -3.40 -9.59 -13.05
C ARG A 286 -3.60 -8.24 -13.69
N PHE A 287 -2.59 -7.81 -14.42
CA PHE A 287 -2.72 -6.69 -15.33
C PHE A 287 -3.03 -7.17 -16.73
N GLU A 288 -4.03 -6.56 -17.35
CA GLU A 288 -4.52 -6.90 -18.69
C GLU A 288 -4.54 -5.64 -19.56
N ASP A 289 -4.72 -5.82 -20.87
CA ASP A 289 -4.72 -4.74 -21.86
C ASP A 289 -3.35 -4.05 -22.01
N HIS A 290 -2.26 -4.82 -21.90
CA HIS A 290 -0.94 -4.35 -22.28
C HIS A 290 -0.92 -3.97 -23.77
N THR A 291 -0.45 -2.77 -24.07
CA THR A 291 -0.20 -2.33 -25.44
C THR A 291 1.30 -2.30 -25.72
N PRO A 292 1.73 -2.40 -27.00
CA PRO A 292 3.16 -2.25 -27.33
C PRO A 292 3.73 -0.87 -26.97
N GLU A 293 2.87 0.12 -26.80
CA GLU A 293 3.24 1.52 -26.58
C GLU A 293 3.08 1.98 -25.13
N GLY A 294 2.56 1.14 -24.23
CA GLY A 294 2.31 1.60 -22.86
C GLY A 294 2.00 0.50 -21.85
N PRO A 295 1.96 0.87 -20.55
CA PRO A 295 1.65 -0.06 -19.47
C PRO A 295 0.20 -0.57 -19.57
N ALA A 296 -0.07 -1.69 -18.88
CA ALA A 296 -1.43 -2.21 -18.78
C ALA A 296 -2.38 -1.21 -18.12
N ALA A 297 -3.56 -1.09 -18.69
CA ALA A 297 -4.57 -0.12 -18.26
C ALA A 297 -5.61 -0.71 -17.30
N THR A 298 -5.67 -2.04 -17.17
CA THR A 298 -6.70 -2.75 -16.40
C THR A 298 -6.08 -3.67 -15.36
N MET A 299 -6.47 -3.51 -14.10
CA MET A 299 -6.15 -4.43 -13.01
C MET A 299 -7.36 -5.33 -12.74
N VAL A 300 -7.15 -6.66 -12.79
CA VAL A 300 -8.17 -7.69 -12.61
C VAL A 300 -8.03 -8.34 -11.23
N GLY A 301 -9.15 -8.41 -10.49
CA GLY A 301 -9.22 -8.99 -9.16
C GLY A 301 -10.60 -9.58 -8.83
N TYR A 302 -10.81 -10.88 -9.09
CA TYR A 302 -12.08 -11.55 -8.82
C TYR A 302 -12.36 -11.75 -7.33
N LYS A 303 -11.32 -11.90 -6.52
CA LYS A 303 -11.43 -11.99 -5.05
C LYS A 303 -12.48 -13.03 -4.60
N GLY A 304 -13.54 -12.58 -3.94
CA GLY A 304 -14.66 -13.41 -3.50
C GLY A 304 -15.40 -14.15 -4.62
N GLN A 305 -15.27 -13.73 -5.86
CA GLN A 305 -15.95 -14.26 -7.03
C GLN A 305 -15.05 -15.20 -7.87
N LEU A 306 -14.04 -15.82 -7.26
CA LEU A 306 -12.98 -16.59 -7.96
C LEU A 306 -13.48 -17.62 -8.98
N LYS A 307 -14.66 -18.20 -8.79
CA LYS A 307 -15.28 -19.15 -9.76
C LYS A 307 -15.64 -18.50 -11.09
N ARG A 308 -15.69 -17.17 -11.15
CA ARG A 308 -15.90 -16.39 -12.36
C ARG A 308 -14.60 -16.02 -13.06
N ASP A 309 -13.45 -16.19 -12.38
CA ASP A 309 -12.15 -15.96 -12.98
C ASP A 309 -11.92 -16.98 -14.12
N PRO A 310 -11.59 -16.53 -15.34
CA PRO A 310 -11.41 -17.42 -16.49
C PRO A 310 -10.36 -18.53 -16.28
N VAL A 311 -9.41 -18.33 -15.37
CA VAL A 311 -8.36 -19.32 -15.07
C VAL A 311 -8.79 -20.36 -14.02
N TYR A 312 -9.98 -20.18 -13.41
CA TYR A 312 -10.49 -21.12 -12.41
C TYR A 312 -10.73 -22.50 -13.01
N GLY A 313 -10.14 -23.55 -12.41
CA GLY A 313 -10.26 -24.94 -12.86
C GLY A 313 -9.50 -25.27 -14.14
N THR A 314 -8.58 -24.39 -14.56
CA THR A 314 -7.64 -24.65 -15.67
C THR A 314 -6.23 -25.00 -15.15
N ASP A 315 -5.31 -25.31 -16.05
CA ASP A 315 -3.88 -25.48 -15.74
C ASP A 315 -3.19 -24.17 -15.31
N ARG A 316 -3.87 -23.01 -15.53
CA ARG A 316 -3.44 -21.68 -15.07
C ARG A 316 -3.99 -21.31 -13.68
N VAL A 317 -4.46 -22.25 -12.90
CA VAL A 317 -5.07 -22.00 -11.59
C VAL A 317 -4.16 -21.24 -10.60
N GLY A 318 -2.84 -21.33 -10.76
CA GLY A 318 -1.88 -20.54 -9.99
C GLY A 318 -1.94 -19.01 -10.24
N GLU A 319 -2.61 -18.60 -11.32
CA GLU A 319 -2.83 -17.18 -11.67
C GLU A 319 -4.20 -16.66 -11.20
N LEU A 320 -4.92 -17.41 -10.37
CA LEU A 320 -6.20 -16.97 -9.80
C LEU A 320 -6.03 -15.65 -9.05
N THR A 321 -6.93 -14.71 -9.29
CA THR A 321 -6.97 -13.46 -8.54
C THR A 321 -7.71 -13.65 -7.21
N SER A 322 -7.08 -14.44 -6.33
CA SER A 322 -7.48 -14.76 -4.97
C SER A 322 -6.41 -14.31 -3.97
N MET A 323 -6.59 -14.66 -2.69
CA MET A 323 -5.53 -14.48 -1.68
C MET A 323 -4.29 -15.29 -2.11
N TRP A 324 -3.10 -14.73 -1.95
CA TRP A 324 -1.87 -15.47 -2.22
C TRP A 324 -1.74 -16.73 -1.36
N SER A 325 -2.27 -16.68 -0.13
CA SER A 325 -2.37 -17.83 0.79
C SER A 325 -3.52 -18.81 0.44
N ASP A 326 -4.23 -18.62 -0.70
CA ASP A 326 -5.24 -19.58 -1.16
C ASP A 326 -4.58 -20.92 -1.51
N HIS A 327 -5.14 -22.01 -0.98
CA HIS A 327 -4.65 -23.37 -1.21
C HIS A 327 -4.58 -23.78 -2.71
N LEU A 328 -5.33 -23.09 -3.58
CA LEU A 328 -5.31 -23.29 -5.03
C LEU A 328 -4.10 -22.61 -5.69
N ILE A 329 -3.57 -21.56 -5.11
CA ILE A 329 -2.38 -20.84 -5.58
C ILE A 329 -1.13 -21.49 -4.98
N GLY A 330 -1.13 -21.79 -3.69
CA GLY A 330 -0.03 -22.49 -3.01
C GLY A 330 1.25 -21.67 -2.87
N ARG A 331 1.16 -20.32 -2.92
CA ARG A 331 2.30 -19.40 -2.79
C ARG A 331 1.96 -18.30 -1.77
N PRO A 332 1.84 -18.65 -0.46
CA PRO A 332 1.47 -17.67 0.55
C PRO A 332 2.49 -16.52 0.60
N GLU A 333 2.01 -15.36 0.99
CA GLU A 333 2.82 -14.15 1.15
C GLU A 333 3.95 -14.34 2.17
N ASN A 334 3.76 -15.25 3.13
CA ASN A 334 4.76 -15.62 4.13
C ASN A 334 6.13 -16.01 3.53
N HIS A 335 6.15 -16.61 2.33
CA HIS A 335 7.41 -16.97 1.65
C HIS A 335 8.29 -15.73 1.40
N MET A 336 7.69 -14.57 1.13
CA MET A 336 8.39 -13.33 0.83
C MET A 336 8.50 -12.43 2.08
N THR A 337 7.38 -12.17 2.74
CA THR A 337 7.30 -11.20 3.84
C THR A 337 7.63 -11.81 5.21
N GLY A 338 7.51 -13.12 5.36
CA GLY A 338 7.56 -13.85 6.64
C GLY A 338 6.22 -13.88 7.39
N VAL A 339 5.23 -13.13 6.95
CA VAL A 339 3.92 -12.95 7.60
C VAL A 339 2.79 -12.91 6.58
N SER A 340 1.54 -13.00 7.02
CA SER A 340 0.34 -12.96 6.18
C SER A 340 -0.83 -12.35 6.95
N PHE A 341 -1.69 -11.63 6.24
CA PHE A 341 -2.96 -11.16 6.79
C PHE A 341 -3.86 -12.35 7.21
N ALA A 342 -3.76 -13.48 6.54
CA ALA A 342 -4.49 -14.69 6.91
C ALA A 342 -4.17 -15.20 8.34
N ARG A 343 -3.01 -14.84 8.89
CA ARG A 343 -2.57 -15.11 10.27
C ARG A 343 -2.56 -13.85 11.15
N GLY A 344 -2.96 -12.73 10.59
CA GLY A 344 -3.10 -11.44 11.24
C GLY A 344 -4.55 -11.03 11.44
N GLY A 345 -5.02 -10.10 10.63
CA GLY A 345 -6.35 -9.50 10.70
C GLY A 345 -6.30 -8.07 11.20
N TYR A 346 -7.28 -7.67 12.01
CA TYR A 346 -7.41 -6.30 12.51
C TYR A 346 -7.01 -6.21 13.99
N HIS A 347 -6.29 -5.17 14.34
CA HIS A 347 -5.91 -4.93 15.73
C HIS A 347 -6.83 -3.91 16.41
N ARG A 348 -7.15 -2.80 15.77
CA ARG A 348 -7.89 -1.68 16.36
C ARG A 348 -8.96 -1.11 15.43
N ILE A 349 -9.83 -1.98 14.93
CA ILE A 349 -10.96 -1.55 14.11
C ILE A 349 -12.28 -2.13 14.63
N GLY A 350 -13.29 -1.30 14.75
CA GLY A 350 -14.64 -1.73 15.12
C GLY A 350 -14.67 -2.49 16.45
N LYS A 351 -15.28 -3.68 16.41
CA LYS A 351 -15.47 -4.56 17.58
C LYS A 351 -14.49 -5.74 17.60
N VAL A 352 -13.57 -5.85 16.65
CA VAL A 352 -12.77 -7.07 16.46
C VAL A 352 -11.79 -7.26 17.61
N VAL A 353 -10.90 -6.29 17.82
CA VAL A 353 -10.03 -6.20 18.99
C VAL A 353 -10.22 -4.81 19.58
N SER A 354 -11.22 -4.69 20.44
CA SER A 354 -11.70 -3.40 20.92
C SER A 354 -10.67 -2.78 21.80
N ASN A 355 -9.81 -2.42 22.05
CA ASN A 355 -8.85 -1.84 22.99
C ASN A 355 -7.45 -2.48 22.95
N GLY A 356 -7.05 -3.01 21.81
CA GLY A 356 -5.67 -3.37 21.62
C GLY A 356 -4.75 -2.19 21.95
N ALA A 357 -3.55 -2.48 22.45
CA ALA A 357 -2.63 -1.46 22.95
C ALA A 357 -2.10 -0.51 21.84
N GLY A 358 -2.19 -0.91 20.57
CA GLY A 358 -1.68 -0.12 19.45
C GLY A 358 -0.17 -0.21 19.27
N GLY A 359 0.47 -1.18 19.92
CA GLY A 359 1.91 -1.40 19.87
C GLY A 359 2.26 -2.85 20.10
N TYR A 360 3.52 -3.21 19.85
CA TYR A 360 4.02 -4.58 19.96
C TYR A 360 4.57 -4.84 21.37
N THR A 361 4.27 -6.02 21.93
CA THR A 361 5.05 -6.57 23.04
C THR A 361 6.37 -7.10 22.49
N VAL A 362 7.49 -6.58 22.96
CA VAL A 362 8.85 -6.91 22.49
C VAL A 362 9.33 -8.23 23.11
N HIS A 363 9.88 -9.12 22.26
CA HIS A 363 10.36 -10.45 22.68
C HIS A 363 11.88 -10.63 22.58
N ARG A 364 12.56 -9.86 21.71
CA ARG A 364 14.01 -9.99 21.45
C ARG A 364 14.70 -8.62 21.46
N PRO A 365 14.76 -7.94 22.63
CA PRO A 365 15.33 -6.59 22.72
C PRO A 365 16.81 -6.51 22.34
N GLU A 366 17.53 -7.65 22.37
CA GLU A 366 18.92 -7.77 21.97
C GLU A 366 19.15 -7.72 20.44
N HIS A 367 18.08 -7.79 19.63
CA HIS A 367 18.21 -7.77 18.19
C HIS A 367 18.68 -6.39 17.71
N TRP A 368 19.52 -6.36 16.68
CA TRP A 368 20.15 -5.15 16.13
C TRP A 368 19.14 -4.04 15.77
N ILE A 369 17.92 -4.39 15.40
CA ILE A 369 16.88 -3.43 15.01
C ILE A 369 16.53 -2.49 16.18
N PHE A 370 16.69 -2.94 17.42
CA PHE A 370 16.41 -2.19 18.64
C PHE A 370 17.63 -1.45 19.22
N GLU A 371 18.76 -1.48 18.53
CA GLU A 371 19.96 -0.82 19.01
C GLU A 371 19.72 0.67 19.26
N GLY A 372 20.07 1.15 20.44
CA GLY A 372 19.90 2.55 20.85
C GLY A 372 18.47 2.97 21.23
N THR A 373 17.49 2.06 21.25
CA THR A 373 16.11 2.37 21.69
C THR A 373 15.93 2.32 23.19
N GLY A 374 16.78 1.60 23.91
CA GLY A 374 16.62 1.34 25.35
C GLY A 374 15.45 0.42 25.70
N ILE A 375 14.82 -0.23 24.71
CA ILE A 375 13.66 -1.11 24.91
C ILE A 375 14.07 -2.43 25.54
N GLY A 376 13.24 -2.95 26.44
CA GLY A 376 13.44 -4.22 27.15
C GLY A 376 12.45 -5.31 26.73
N TYR A 377 12.70 -6.53 27.20
CA TYR A 377 11.75 -7.64 27.05
C TYR A 377 10.41 -7.33 27.73
N GLY A 378 9.32 -7.52 26.99
CA GLY A 378 7.98 -7.26 27.48
C GLY A 378 7.54 -5.80 27.40
N ASP A 379 8.41 -4.89 27.01
CA ASP A 379 8.04 -3.49 26.79
C ASP A 379 7.08 -3.36 25.60
N LEU A 380 6.29 -2.28 25.62
CA LEU A 380 5.29 -2.00 24.61
C LEU A 380 5.81 -0.94 23.62
N LEU A 381 6.18 -1.38 22.44
CA LEU A 381 6.73 -0.56 21.37
C LEU A 381 5.63 0.16 20.56
N GLY A 382 5.73 1.47 20.42
CA GLY A 382 4.95 2.28 19.47
C GLY A 382 3.48 2.49 19.83
N ALA A 383 3.04 2.09 21.03
CA ALA A 383 1.64 2.21 21.44
C ALA A 383 1.14 3.67 21.51
N GLY A 384 1.98 4.60 21.89
CA GLY A 384 1.65 6.03 21.96
C GLY A 384 1.27 6.62 20.61
N SER A 385 1.87 6.12 19.55
CA SER A 385 1.63 6.52 18.16
C SER A 385 0.70 5.57 17.41
N THR A 386 0.30 4.46 18.04
CA THR A 386 -0.57 3.44 17.45
C THR A 386 0.03 2.88 16.16
N VAL A 387 1.24 2.34 16.24
CA VAL A 387 1.92 1.75 15.08
C VAL A 387 1.39 0.36 14.73
N VAL A 388 0.66 -0.28 15.63
CA VAL A 388 -0.17 -1.45 15.32
C VAL A 388 -1.61 -0.96 15.21
N GLY A 389 -2.08 -0.88 14.00
CA GLY A 389 -3.38 -0.26 13.71
C GLY A 389 -4.25 -1.13 12.85
N TYR A 390 -4.70 -0.59 11.77
CA TYR A 390 -5.81 -1.04 10.93
C TYR A 390 -5.70 -2.50 10.51
N GLU A 391 -4.81 -2.86 9.62
CA GLU A 391 -4.62 -4.22 9.15
C GLU A 391 -3.23 -4.72 9.49
N CYS A 392 -3.19 -5.99 9.87
CA CYS A 392 -2.01 -6.59 10.45
C CYS A 392 -1.72 -7.96 9.86
N ASP A 393 -0.44 -8.25 9.69
CA ASP A 393 0.08 -9.52 9.19
C ASP A 393 0.77 -10.28 10.31
N GLY A 394 0.56 -11.58 10.34
CA GLY A 394 1.15 -12.47 11.33
C GLY A 394 1.65 -13.78 10.72
N CYS A 395 2.10 -14.65 11.58
CA CYS A 395 2.49 -16.00 11.21
C CYS A 395 2.01 -17.01 12.24
N ASP A 396 2.05 -18.29 11.87
CA ASP A 396 1.83 -19.38 12.81
C ASP A 396 3.08 -19.57 13.69
N PHE A 397 2.93 -19.50 15.02
CA PHE A 397 4.03 -19.62 15.95
C PHE A 397 3.66 -20.35 17.23
N THR A 398 4.67 -20.83 17.94
CA THR A 398 4.54 -21.40 19.27
C THR A 398 5.56 -20.79 20.20
N TYR A 399 5.40 -20.97 21.51
CA TYR A 399 6.39 -20.52 22.47
C TYR A 399 7.42 -21.64 22.75
N VAL A 400 8.70 -21.33 22.55
CA VAL A 400 9.83 -22.19 22.89
C VAL A 400 10.72 -21.39 23.86
N ASP A 401 11.00 -21.94 25.02
CA ASP A 401 11.80 -21.31 26.08
C ASP A 401 11.34 -19.86 26.41
N GLY A 402 10.03 -19.62 26.37
CA GLY A 402 9.40 -18.34 26.69
C GLY A 402 9.42 -17.30 25.56
N ARG A 403 9.88 -17.64 24.36
CA ARG A 403 9.89 -16.77 23.19
C ARG A 403 9.02 -17.32 22.07
N PRO A 404 8.36 -16.47 21.28
CA PRO A 404 7.61 -16.93 20.12
C PRO A 404 8.58 -17.34 19.00
N GLU A 405 8.36 -18.56 18.45
CA GLU A 405 9.11 -19.12 17.35
C GLU A 405 8.15 -19.53 16.22
N PRO A 406 8.42 -19.22 14.95
CA PRO A 406 7.56 -19.61 13.86
C PRO A 406 7.52 -21.13 13.72
N THR A 407 6.36 -21.68 13.38
CA THR A 407 6.22 -23.12 13.13
C THR A 407 6.57 -23.50 11.68
N GLY A 408 6.52 -22.52 10.77
CA GLY A 408 6.74 -22.72 9.33
C GLY A 408 5.59 -23.39 8.58
N ILE A 409 4.51 -23.80 9.25
CA ILE A 409 3.39 -24.52 8.61
C ILE A 409 2.58 -23.66 7.64
N ASP A 410 2.73 -22.34 7.69
CA ASP A 410 2.09 -21.33 6.85
C ASP A 410 3.04 -20.79 5.77
N GLY A 411 4.25 -21.33 5.65
CA GLY A 411 5.26 -20.89 4.70
C GLY A 411 6.24 -19.86 5.25
N THR A 412 6.11 -19.45 6.51
CA THR A 412 7.07 -18.56 7.16
C THR A 412 8.48 -19.18 7.12
N PRO A 413 9.52 -18.45 6.66
CA PRO A 413 10.87 -18.97 6.58
C PRO A 413 11.41 -19.46 7.93
N ALA A 414 12.15 -20.55 7.94
CA ALA A 414 12.71 -21.13 9.17
C ALA A 414 13.71 -20.20 9.87
N THR A 415 14.27 -19.21 9.17
CA THR A 415 15.18 -18.20 9.72
C THR A 415 14.44 -16.99 10.28
N PHE A 416 13.11 -16.95 10.18
CA PHE A 416 12.31 -15.82 10.65
C PHE A 416 12.39 -15.67 12.17
N GLN A 417 12.74 -14.50 12.62
CA GLN A 417 12.81 -14.14 14.04
C GLN A 417 11.64 -13.21 14.39
N ILE A 418 10.77 -13.64 15.29
CA ILE A 418 9.69 -12.83 15.84
C ILE A 418 10.25 -11.89 16.89
N LEU A 419 10.22 -10.59 16.61
CA LEU A 419 10.79 -9.53 17.47
C LEU A 419 9.74 -8.92 18.38
N GLY A 420 8.52 -8.82 17.90
CA GLY A 420 7.39 -8.27 18.65
C GLY A 420 6.06 -8.80 18.13
N THR A 421 5.06 -8.86 19.01
CA THR A 421 3.70 -9.30 18.68
C THR A 421 2.64 -8.40 19.27
N ALA A 422 1.50 -8.29 18.57
CA ALA A 422 0.28 -7.72 19.12
C ALA A 422 -0.93 -8.55 18.65
N PRO A 423 -1.99 -8.72 19.46
CA PRO A 423 -3.14 -9.52 19.06
C PRO A 423 -3.87 -8.89 17.88
N ALA A 424 -4.36 -9.71 16.97
CA ALA A 424 -5.23 -9.32 15.87
C ALA A 424 -6.31 -10.39 15.63
N ALA A 425 -7.37 -10.07 14.90
CA ALA A 425 -8.41 -11.03 14.58
C ALA A 425 -9.18 -10.63 13.32
N HIS A 426 -9.71 -11.61 12.60
CA HIS A 426 -10.62 -11.40 11.48
C HIS A 426 -12.05 -11.11 11.96
N PHE A 427 -12.84 -10.44 11.12
CA PHE A 427 -14.25 -10.21 11.38
C PHE A 427 -15.06 -11.52 11.37
N THR A 428 -15.86 -11.68 12.41
CA THR A 428 -16.93 -12.68 12.49
C THR A 428 -18.28 -12.04 12.11
N HIS A 429 -19.35 -12.82 12.06
CA HIS A 429 -20.71 -12.27 11.90
C HIS A 429 -21.09 -11.25 12.98
N GLU A 430 -20.57 -11.43 14.21
CA GLU A 430 -20.89 -10.58 15.36
C GLU A 430 -20.02 -9.32 15.43
N THR A 431 -18.78 -9.40 14.92
CA THR A 431 -17.82 -8.31 15.02
C THR A 431 -17.73 -7.47 13.75
N ALA A 432 -18.32 -7.94 12.64
CA ALA A 432 -18.29 -7.23 11.37
C ALA A 432 -18.87 -5.82 11.47
N THR A 433 -18.19 -4.84 10.87
CA THR A 433 -18.68 -3.46 10.79
C THR A 433 -19.91 -3.36 9.89
N ARG A 434 -20.01 -4.23 8.89
CA ARG A 434 -21.19 -4.45 8.05
C ARG A 434 -21.52 -5.95 8.08
N PRO A 435 -22.65 -6.35 8.66
CA PRO A 435 -23.05 -7.76 8.67
C PRO A 435 -23.10 -8.32 7.25
N PRO A 436 -22.54 -9.50 7.00
CA PRO A 436 -22.69 -10.19 5.73
C PRO A 436 -24.17 -10.52 5.47
N ALA A 437 -24.54 -10.68 4.22
CA ALA A 437 -25.91 -11.08 3.88
C ALA A 437 -26.23 -12.48 4.43
N PRO A 438 -27.53 -12.80 4.66
CA PRO A 438 -27.91 -14.12 5.13
C PRO A 438 -27.36 -15.24 4.23
N GLY A 439 -26.56 -16.15 4.81
CA GLY A 439 -25.91 -17.26 4.08
C GLY A 439 -24.55 -16.92 3.46
N GLU A 440 -24.12 -15.69 3.48
CA GLU A 440 -22.75 -15.33 3.13
C GLU A 440 -21.79 -15.66 4.29
N PRO A 441 -20.57 -16.15 3.99
CA PRO A 441 -19.57 -16.38 5.03
C PRO A 441 -19.13 -15.06 5.65
N SER A 442 -18.77 -15.10 6.93
CA SER A 442 -17.98 -14.03 7.55
C SER A 442 -16.59 -13.97 6.92
N GLU A 443 -15.85 -12.88 7.14
CA GLU A 443 -14.47 -12.77 6.68
C GLU A 443 -13.62 -13.92 7.22
N LEU A 444 -13.71 -14.21 8.52
CA LEU A 444 -13.03 -15.34 9.16
C LEU A 444 -13.27 -16.67 8.45
N GLU A 445 -14.55 -16.98 8.14
CA GLU A 445 -14.90 -18.20 7.39
C GLU A 445 -14.40 -18.16 5.95
N GLY A 446 -14.38 -16.98 5.35
CA GLY A 446 -13.80 -16.71 4.03
C GLY A 446 -12.31 -17.02 3.99
N VAL A 447 -11.56 -16.53 4.96
CA VAL A 447 -10.10 -16.79 5.10
C VAL A 447 -9.85 -18.28 5.31
N ALA A 448 -10.56 -18.94 6.24
CA ALA A 448 -10.41 -20.38 6.46
C ALA A 448 -10.68 -21.20 5.18
N SER A 449 -11.76 -20.84 4.46
CA SER A 449 -12.09 -21.50 3.18
C SER A 449 -11.01 -21.38 2.13
N ARG A 450 -10.32 -20.24 2.08
CA ARG A 450 -9.23 -20.02 1.12
C ARG A 450 -7.95 -20.75 1.52
N VAL A 451 -7.54 -20.58 2.76
CA VAL A 451 -6.28 -21.19 3.25
C VAL A 451 -6.36 -22.71 3.27
N PHE A 452 -7.48 -23.29 3.69
CA PHE A 452 -7.62 -24.74 3.91
C PHE A 452 -8.53 -25.46 2.91
N GLY A 453 -9.19 -24.74 2.01
CA GLY A 453 -10.21 -25.32 1.14
C GLY A 453 -11.50 -25.72 1.86
N SER A 454 -11.66 -25.40 3.15
CA SER A 454 -12.76 -25.81 3.99
C SER A 454 -13.12 -24.75 5.04
N ARG A 455 -14.39 -24.72 5.45
CA ARG A 455 -14.92 -23.91 6.55
C ARG A 455 -15.31 -24.77 7.77
N ASP A 456 -14.72 -25.95 7.91
CA ASP A 456 -14.97 -26.78 9.08
C ASP A 456 -14.54 -26.02 10.35
N PRO A 457 -15.23 -26.23 11.49
CA PRO A 457 -14.93 -25.51 12.72
C PRO A 457 -13.46 -25.54 13.15
N GLU A 458 -12.75 -26.65 12.90
CA GLU A 458 -11.32 -26.78 13.17
C GLU A 458 -10.50 -25.78 12.34
N HIS A 459 -10.77 -25.67 11.03
CA HIS A 459 -10.08 -24.75 10.14
C HIS A 459 -10.39 -23.28 10.47
N VAL A 460 -11.66 -22.98 10.79
CA VAL A 460 -12.05 -21.63 11.22
C VAL A 460 -11.33 -21.24 12.52
N GLU A 461 -11.22 -22.18 13.48
CA GLU A 461 -10.55 -21.91 14.75
C GLU A 461 -9.05 -21.62 14.58
N ARG A 462 -8.39 -22.27 13.60
CA ARG A 462 -6.95 -22.07 13.32
C ARG A 462 -6.58 -20.68 12.80
N VAL A 463 -7.53 -19.89 12.30
CA VAL A 463 -7.31 -18.52 11.82
C VAL A 463 -8.12 -17.49 12.62
N ARG A 464 -8.81 -17.90 13.69
CA ARG A 464 -9.65 -17.00 14.49
C ARG A 464 -8.87 -15.89 15.19
N TYR A 465 -7.75 -16.26 15.80
CA TYR A 465 -6.90 -15.37 16.58
C TYR A 465 -5.54 -15.27 15.91
N GLY A 466 -5.25 -14.09 15.37
CA GLY A 466 -4.01 -13.77 14.73
C GLY A 466 -3.19 -12.78 15.55
N HIS A 467 -2.10 -12.33 14.94
CA HIS A 467 -1.21 -11.34 15.53
C HIS A 467 -0.67 -10.40 14.45
N ALA A 468 -0.44 -9.15 14.81
CA ALA A 468 0.55 -8.35 14.12
C ALA A 468 1.93 -8.84 14.56
N VAL A 469 2.81 -9.13 13.63
CA VAL A 469 4.16 -9.63 13.92
C VAL A 469 5.22 -8.72 13.33
N LEU A 470 5.99 -8.07 14.20
CA LEU A 470 7.25 -7.43 13.83
C LEU A 470 8.32 -8.50 13.79
N GLY A 471 9.00 -8.67 12.65
CA GLY A 471 10.00 -9.71 12.50
C GLY A 471 11.00 -9.48 11.38
N THR A 472 11.95 -10.42 11.27
CA THR A 472 12.97 -10.37 10.22
C THR A 472 13.47 -11.77 9.88
N TRP A 473 13.89 -11.96 8.63
CA TRP A 473 14.58 -13.16 8.18
C TRP A 473 15.66 -12.82 7.17
N THR A 474 16.56 -13.75 6.91
CA THR A 474 17.67 -13.54 5.97
C THR A 474 17.72 -14.71 4.98
N SER A 475 17.81 -14.38 3.70
CA SER A 475 17.96 -15.35 2.61
C SER A 475 19.35 -16.01 2.63
N GLU A 476 19.51 -17.10 1.89
CA GLU A 476 20.81 -17.78 1.76
C GLU A 476 21.90 -16.88 1.17
N ALA A 477 21.53 -15.95 0.28
CA ALA A 477 22.46 -14.98 -0.30
C ALA A 477 22.74 -13.76 0.61
N GLY A 478 22.15 -13.70 1.80
CA GLY A 478 22.35 -12.61 2.76
C GLY A 478 21.36 -11.47 2.68
N GLY A 479 20.42 -11.48 1.73
CA GLY A 479 19.33 -10.50 1.65
C GLY A 479 18.46 -10.57 2.90
N THR A 480 18.26 -9.43 3.56
CA THR A 480 17.49 -9.35 4.80
C THR A 480 16.11 -8.74 4.54
N VAL A 481 15.08 -9.42 5.00
CA VAL A 481 13.70 -8.92 5.00
C VAL A 481 13.32 -8.52 6.42
N VAL A 482 12.79 -7.32 6.56
CA VAL A 482 12.18 -6.79 7.79
C VAL A 482 10.70 -6.58 7.50
N THR A 483 9.83 -7.00 8.41
CA THR A 483 8.39 -6.72 8.32
C THR A 483 7.88 -6.12 9.61
N SER A 484 7.07 -5.05 9.48
CA SER A 484 6.31 -4.53 10.63
C SER A 484 5.02 -5.32 10.86
N GLY A 485 4.48 -5.95 9.82
CA GLY A 485 3.18 -6.64 9.91
C GLY A 485 2.05 -5.71 10.37
N SER A 486 2.09 -4.44 9.98
CA SER A 486 1.04 -3.45 10.26
C SER A 486 1.09 -2.30 9.27
N THR A 487 -0.08 -1.83 8.84
CA THR A 487 -0.22 -0.65 7.98
C THR A 487 0.32 0.62 8.61
N ASP A 488 0.30 0.74 9.93
CA ASP A 488 0.39 2.03 10.63
C ASP A 488 1.79 2.41 11.14
N TRP A 489 2.85 1.71 10.67
CA TRP A 489 4.22 2.02 11.08
C TRP A 489 4.61 3.50 10.87
N ALA A 490 4.25 4.08 9.71
CA ALA A 490 4.54 5.47 9.38
C ALA A 490 3.91 6.49 10.35
N HIS A 491 2.87 6.10 11.08
CA HIS A 491 2.27 6.96 12.11
C HIS A 491 3.22 7.21 13.29
N GLY A 492 4.12 6.27 13.59
CA GLY A 492 5.17 6.47 14.58
C GLY A 492 6.16 7.57 14.17
N LEU A 493 6.51 7.60 12.88
CA LEU A 493 7.40 8.63 12.32
C LEU A 493 6.70 10.00 12.32
N ALA A 494 5.47 10.07 11.84
CA ALA A 494 4.66 11.30 11.85
C ALA A 494 4.31 11.77 13.28
N GLY A 495 4.24 10.85 14.23
CA GLY A 495 3.99 11.11 15.65
C GLY A 495 5.22 11.43 16.46
N HIS A 496 6.41 11.46 15.84
CA HIS A 496 7.70 11.68 16.50
C HIS A 496 7.98 10.70 17.64
N ASP A 497 7.68 9.40 17.43
CA ASP A 497 7.99 8.34 18.37
C ASP A 497 9.49 8.00 18.29
N ASP A 498 10.24 8.33 19.31
CA ASP A 498 11.71 8.18 19.32
C ASP A 498 12.17 6.75 19.09
N GLN A 499 11.42 5.74 19.59
CA GLN A 499 11.77 4.33 19.43
C GLN A 499 11.52 3.89 17.97
N ILE A 500 10.39 4.26 17.40
CA ILE A 500 10.06 3.97 15.98
C ILE A 500 11.03 4.66 15.03
N ILE A 501 11.37 5.93 15.29
CA ILE A 501 12.39 6.67 14.54
C ILE A 501 13.73 5.94 14.60
N ARG A 502 14.18 5.54 15.80
CA ARG A 502 15.45 4.85 15.97
C ARG A 502 15.48 3.51 15.22
N ILE A 503 14.43 2.71 15.35
CA ILE A 503 14.31 1.43 14.63
C ILE A 503 14.35 1.64 13.11
N THR A 504 13.60 2.62 12.62
CA THR A 504 13.57 2.90 11.18
C THR A 504 14.95 3.34 10.67
N ARG A 505 15.66 4.21 11.42
CA ARG A 505 17.06 4.56 11.11
C ARG A 505 17.96 3.32 11.09
N ASN A 506 17.90 2.46 12.11
CA ASN A 506 18.71 1.24 12.17
C ASN A 506 18.49 0.34 10.93
N VAL A 507 17.24 0.25 10.45
CA VAL A 507 16.91 -0.51 9.23
C VAL A 507 17.48 0.18 7.99
N LEU A 508 17.22 1.47 7.79
CA LEU A 508 17.67 2.19 6.59
C LEU A 508 19.21 2.27 6.52
N ASP A 509 19.88 2.56 7.63
CA ASP A 509 21.35 2.65 7.69
C ASP A 509 22.02 1.32 7.39
N ARG A 510 21.49 0.24 7.96
CA ARG A 510 22.10 -1.08 7.82
C ARG A 510 21.80 -1.76 6.50
N LEU A 511 20.57 -1.67 6.02
CA LEU A 511 20.08 -2.41 4.86
C LEU A 511 20.09 -1.59 3.57
N GLY A 512 19.99 -0.28 3.67
CA GLY A 512 20.03 0.66 2.56
C GLY A 512 21.37 1.38 2.48
N ALA A 513 21.36 2.63 2.87
CA ALA A 513 22.55 3.46 3.03
C ALA A 513 22.25 4.54 4.08
N PRO A 514 23.24 4.91 4.91
CA PRO A 514 23.09 6.02 5.83
C PRO A 514 22.81 7.34 5.07
N PRO A 515 22.29 8.37 5.75
CA PRO A 515 22.14 9.71 5.18
C PRO A 515 23.48 10.27 4.68
N ALA A 516 23.41 11.09 3.63
CA ALA A 516 24.58 11.73 3.02
C ALA A 516 25.21 12.79 3.93
#